data_73d3894848b6283b1204d059136f3fb8
#
_entry.id   73d3894848b6283b1204d059136f3fb8
#
_cell.length_a   1.000
_cell.length_b   1.000
_cell.length_c   1.000
_cell.angle_alpha   90.00
_cell.angle_beta   90.00
_cell.angle_gamma   90.00
#
_symmetry.space_group_name_H-M   'P 1'
#
loop_
_entity.id
_entity.type
_entity.pdbx_description
1 polymer ?
#
loop_
_entity_poly.entity_id
_entity_poly.type
_entity_poly.pdbx_seq_one_letter_code
_entity_poly.pdbx_strand_id
1 'polypeptide(L)'
;MALLDVADLEAFYGPTRALHGIGFAIEDGGIATLLGANGAGKITTLRALCGMVRTSGAITLAGERIERLATEDIARRGVAHVPDGRGTFVQFSVEENLRLGAYTRRDPAGVAGDLERMYGYFPRLRERRRQQAGTLSGGEQQMLAIARALMLRPRLLLLDEPSFGLAPLVVREIFAILRAVNQAERVAILLVEQNASLALALAEHAFLLETGRIVMAGPAAELGADAAIRRAYLGY
;
A
#
# COMPACT_ATOMS: atom_id res chain seq x y z
N MET A 1 -10.97 14.95 7.19
CA MET A 1 -12.12 14.24 6.58
C MET A 1 -11.57 12.93 6.02
N ALA A 2 -12.16 11.80 6.39
CA ALA A 2 -11.68 10.50 5.95
C ALA A 2 -11.69 10.38 4.42
N LEU A 3 -10.57 9.95 3.83
CA LEU A 3 -10.48 9.55 2.43
C LEU A 3 -11.05 8.15 2.25
N LEU A 4 -10.63 7.22 3.10
CA LEU A 4 -11.15 5.86 3.14
C LEU A 4 -11.89 5.65 4.45
N ASP A 5 -13.10 5.13 4.37
CA ASP A 5 -13.90 4.70 5.52
C ASP A 5 -14.39 3.28 5.28
N VAL A 6 -14.11 2.39 6.22
CA VAL A 6 -14.45 0.97 6.19
C VAL A 6 -15.31 0.66 7.40
N ALA A 7 -16.51 0.16 7.18
CA ALA A 7 -17.46 -0.17 8.24
C ALA A 7 -18.01 -1.59 8.08
N ASP A 8 -17.91 -2.37 9.16
CA ASP A 8 -18.42 -3.74 9.27
C ASP A 8 -17.98 -4.66 8.12
N LEU A 9 -16.74 -4.48 7.64
CA LEU A 9 -16.22 -5.20 6.49
C LEU A 9 -15.99 -6.67 6.83
N GLU A 10 -16.71 -7.54 6.14
CA GLU A 10 -16.45 -8.96 6.08
C GLU A 10 -15.89 -9.31 4.70
N ALA A 11 -14.99 -10.29 4.63
CA ALA A 11 -14.44 -10.80 3.37
C ALA A 11 -14.41 -12.33 3.35
N PHE A 12 -14.62 -12.90 2.16
CA PHE A 12 -14.86 -14.34 2.02
C PHE A 12 -14.04 -14.95 0.89
N TYR A 13 -13.49 -16.13 1.16
CA TYR A 13 -12.93 -17.06 0.16
C TYR A 13 -13.85 -18.28 0.09
N GLY A 14 -14.71 -18.34 -0.94
CA GLY A 14 -15.77 -19.35 -1.00
C GLY A 14 -16.67 -19.28 0.24
N PRO A 15 -16.80 -20.37 1.01
CA PRO A 15 -17.58 -20.40 2.24
C PRO A 15 -16.83 -19.82 3.47
N THR A 16 -15.51 -19.70 3.40
CA THR A 16 -14.69 -19.29 4.53
C THR A 16 -14.71 -17.77 4.69
N ARG A 17 -15.14 -17.27 5.86
CA ARG A 17 -15.05 -15.87 6.23
C ARG A 17 -13.68 -15.59 6.84
N ALA A 18 -12.92 -14.70 6.20
CA ALA A 18 -11.57 -14.33 6.60
C ALA A 18 -11.49 -12.99 7.35
N LEU A 19 -12.45 -12.09 7.13
CA LEU A 19 -12.63 -10.85 7.92
C LEU A 19 -14.00 -10.87 8.60
N HIS A 20 -14.06 -10.40 9.83
CA HIS A 20 -15.21 -10.58 10.73
C HIS A 20 -15.79 -9.23 11.20
N GLY A 21 -16.14 -8.34 10.27
CA GLY A 21 -16.73 -7.04 10.61
C GLY A 21 -15.67 -6.04 11.10
N ILE A 22 -14.61 -5.84 10.31
CA ILE A 22 -13.59 -4.83 10.64
C ILE A 22 -14.06 -3.42 10.23
N GLY A 23 -13.66 -2.42 11.02
CA GLY A 23 -13.91 -1.01 10.73
C GLY A 23 -12.69 -0.16 11.02
N PHE A 24 -12.35 0.74 10.09
CA PHE A 24 -11.25 1.69 10.24
C PHE A 24 -11.39 2.82 9.21
N ALA A 25 -10.70 3.94 9.48
CA ALA A 25 -10.67 5.07 8.56
C ALA A 25 -9.24 5.54 8.33
N ILE A 26 -9.00 6.14 7.15
CA ILE A 26 -7.75 6.79 6.79
C ILE A 26 -8.07 8.20 6.32
N GLU A 27 -7.45 9.20 6.95
CA GLU A 27 -7.61 10.59 6.58
C GLU A 27 -6.97 10.90 5.22
N ASP A 28 -7.45 11.96 4.58
CA ASP A 28 -6.88 12.44 3.30
C ASP A 28 -5.42 12.87 3.49
N GLY A 29 -4.52 12.21 2.75
CA GLY A 29 -3.07 12.38 2.91
C GLY A 29 -2.50 11.76 4.20
N GLY A 30 -3.28 10.96 4.95
CA GLY A 30 -2.81 10.27 6.16
C GLY A 30 -2.05 8.98 5.83
N ILE A 31 -1.19 8.55 6.75
CA ILE A 31 -0.50 7.25 6.69
C ILE A 31 -1.04 6.37 7.81
N ALA A 32 -1.61 5.23 7.45
CA ALA A 32 -2.04 4.22 8.40
C ALA A 32 -1.31 2.90 8.18
N THR A 33 -1.18 2.11 9.25
CA THR A 33 -0.63 0.75 9.16
C THR A 33 -1.57 -0.29 9.73
N LEU A 34 -1.61 -1.45 9.08
CA LEU A 34 -2.31 -2.64 9.54
C LEU A 34 -1.28 -3.68 9.97
N LEU A 35 -1.17 -3.87 11.27
CA LEU A 35 -0.26 -4.83 11.91
C LEU A 35 -0.99 -6.14 12.20
N GLY A 36 -0.24 -7.22 12.35
CA GLY A 36 -0.76 -8.52 12.74
C GLY A 36 0.12 -9.68 12.26
N ALA A 37 -0.04 -10.84 12.86
CA ALA A 37 0.66 -12.05 12.47
C ALA A 37 0.27 -12.53 11.06
N ASN A 38 1.03 -13.50 10.52
CA ASN A 38 0.68 -14.17 9.27
C ASN A 38 -0.66 -14.89 9.44
N GLY A 39 -1.54 -14.74 8.46
CA GLY A 39 -2.89 -15.27 8.52
C GLY A 39 -3.90 -14.41 9.29
N ALA A 40 -3.51 -13.28 9.88
CA ALA A 40 -4.41 -12.40 10.60
C ALA A 40 -5.51 -11.76 9.73
N GLY A 41 -5.34 -11.72 8.39
CA GLY A 41 -6.30 -11.13 7.46
C GLY A 41 -5.80 -9.86 6.75
N LYS A 42 -4.53 -9.47 6.94
CA LYS A 42 -3.94 -8.25 6.37
C LYS A 42 -4.06 -8.18 4.83
N ILE A 43 -3.57 -9.20 4.13
CA ILE A 43 -3.66 -9.31 2.66
C ILE A 43 -5.12 -9.35 2.20
N THR A 44 -5.97 -10.04 2.96
CA THR A 44 -7.42 -10.10 2.67
C THR A 44 -8.05 -8.71 2.74
N THR A 45 -7.64 -7.87 3.69
CA THR A 45 -8.10 -6.48 3.78
C THR A 45 -7.70 -5.69 2.52
N LEU A 46 -6.44 -5.77 2.09
CA LEU A 46 -6.00 -5.09 0.85
C LEU A 46 -6.76 -5.59 -0.38
N ARG A 47 -6.96 -6.92 -0.50
CA ARG A 47 -7.74 -7.50 -1.60
C ARG A 47 -9.20 -7.07 -1.57
N ALA A 48 -9.80 -6.94 -0.39
CA ALA A 48 -11.18 -6.44 -0.24
C ALA A 48 -11.29 -4.99 -0.70
N LEU A 49 -10.34 -4.12 -0.33
CA LEU A 49 -10.27 -2.73 -0.79
C LEU A 49 -10.09 -2.60 -2.31
N CYS A 50 -9.48 -3.61 -2.94
CA CYS A 50 -9.29 -3.66 -4.40
C CYS A 50 -10.43 -4.38 -5.15
N GLY A 51 -11.49 -4.85 -4.49
CA GLY A 51 -12.56 -5.59 -5.13
C GLY A 51 -12.17 -6.99 -5.63
N MET A 52 -11.11 -7.59 -5.06
CA MET A 52 -10.55 -8.87 -5.50
C MET A 52 -11.13 -10.08 -4.74
N VAL A 53 -11.96 -9.85 -3.73
CA VAL A 53 -12.63 -10.90 -2.94
C VAL A 53 -14.07 -10.49 -2.66
N ARG A 54 -14.94 -11.48 -2.43
CA ARG A 54 -16.32 -11.20 -2.04
C ARG A 54 -16.37 -10.54 -0.67
N THR A 55 -17.12 -9.45 -0.56
CA THR A 55 -17.25 -8.67 0.67
C THR A 55 -18.71 -8.44 1.07
N SER A 56 -18.95 -8.13 2.33
CA SER A 56 -20.12 -7.46 2.85
C SER A 56 -19.71 -6.29 3.78
N GLY A 57 -20.63 -5.45 4.16
CA GLY A 57 -20.33 -4.19 4.87
C GLY A 57 -20.19 -3.02 3.91
N ALA A 58 -19.40 -2.01 4.30
CA ALA A 58 -19.24 -0.78 3.54
C ALA A 58 -17.76 -0.43 3.36
N ILE A 59 -17.40 -0.03 2.15
CA ILE A 59 -16.11 0.58 1.82
C ILE A 59 -16.40 1.88 1.09
N THR A 60 -16.07 3.01 1.70
CA THR A 60 -16.29 4.34 1.12
C THR A 60 -14.96 5.00 0.84
N LEU A 61 -14.73 5.42 -0.41
CA LEU A 61 -13.56 6.17 -0.84
C LEU A 61 -14.01 7.56 -1.27
N ALA A 62 -13.52 8.60 -0.59
CA ALA A 62 -13.86 9.98 -0.88
C ALA A 62 -15.39 10.25 -0.93
N GLY A 63 -16.15 9.61 -0.06
CA GLY A 63 -17.61 9.71 0.01
C GLY A 63 -18.37 8.78 -0.95
N GLU A 64 -17.71 8.04 -1.82
CA GLU A 64 -18.34 7.10 -2.76
C GLU A 64 -18.20 5.64 -2.29
N ARG A 65 -19.27 4.87 -2.35
CA ARG A 65 -19.25 3.42 -2.06
C ARG A 65 -18.55 2.66 -3.19
N ILE A 66 -17.54 1.84 -2.84
CA ILE A 66 -16.71 1.12 -3.81
C ILE A 66 -16.74 -0.41 -3.69
N GLU A 67 -17.32 -0.98 -2.64
CA GLU A 67 -17.27 -2.42 -2.35
C GLU A 67 -17.96 -3.31 -3.41
N ARG A 68 -18.72 -2.73 -4.32
CA ARG A 68 -19.39 -3.45 -5.43
C ARG A 68 -18.80 -3.14 -6.80
N LEU A 69 -17.75 -2.35 -6.84
CA LEU A 69 -17.10 -1.98 -8.09
C LEU A 69 -16.11 -3.06 -8.54
N ALA A 70 -15.89 -3.15 -9.84
CA ALA A 70 -14.81 -3.95 -10.40
C ALA A 70 -13.44 -3.35 -10.04
N THR A 71 -12.41 -4.19 -9.95
CA THR A 71 -11.05 -3.79 -9.57
C THR A 71 -10.52 -2.63 -10.44
N GLU A 72 -10.77 -2.67 -11.75
CA GLU A 72 -10.36 -1.62 -12.68
C GLU A 72 -11.06 -0.29 -12.43
N ASP A 73 -12.31 -0.30 -11.96
CA ASP A 73 -13.05 0.92 -11.61
C ASP A 73 -12.60 1.52 -10.29
N ILE A 74 -12.20 0.66 -9.32
CA ILE A 74 -11.56 1.08 -8.08
C ILE A 74 -10.20 1.73 -8.39
N ALA A 75 -9.40 1.12 -9.28
CA ALA A 75 -8.13 1.69 -9.70
C ALA A 75 -8.31 3.06 -10.37
N ARG A 76 -9.33 3.22 -11.27
CA ARG A 76 -9.65 4.52 -11.91
C ARG A 76 -10.07 5.60 -10.92
N ARG A 77 -10.55 5.23 -9.72
CA ARG A 77 -10.85 6.16 -8.62
C ARG A 77 -9.62 6.56 -7.80
N GLY A 78 -8.45 6.06 -8.19
CA GLY A 78 -7.19 6.43 -7.57
C GLY A 78 -6.75 5.51 -6.43
N VAL A 79 -7.16 4.26 -6.43
CA VAL A 79 -6.58 3.24 -5.54
C VAL A 79 -5.49 2.49 -6.30
N ALA A 80 -4.25 2.58 -5.82
CA ALA A 80 -3.12 1.80 -6.34
C ALA A 80 -2.68 0.76 -5.33
N HIS A 81 -2.35 -0.44 -5.79
CA HIS A 81 -1.90 -1.55 -4.95
C HIS A 81 -0.53 -2.07 -5.41
N VAL A 82 0.39 -2.16 -4.47
CA VAL A 82 1.68 -2.83 -4.61
C VAL A 82 1.59 -4.13 -3.81
N PRO A 83 1.38 -5.29 -4.48
CA PRO A 83 1.23 -6.56 -3.79
C PRO A 83 2.58 -7.09 -3.30
N ASP A 84 2.56 -8.05 -2.37
CA ASP A 84 3.69 -8.90 -2.10
C ASP A 84 4.20 -9.56 -3.40
N GLY A 85 5.52 -9.75 -3.51
CA GLY A 85 6.13 -10.23 -4.76
C GLY A 85 6.27 -9.16 -5.85
N ARG A 86 6.03 -7.87 -5.53
CA ARG A 86 6.29 -6.67 -6.36
C ARG A 86 5.43 -6.52 -7.61
N GLY A 87 5.00 -7.63 -8.23
CA GLY A 87 4.17 -7.62 -9.44
C GLY A 87 4.78 -6.89 -10.64
N THR A 88 6.12 -6.76 -10.72
CA THR A 88 6.80 -6.12 -11.86
C THR A 88 6.69 -6.96 -13.13
N PHE A 89 6.54 -6.30 -14.27
CA PHE A 89 6.57 -6.96 -15.58
C PHE A 89 8.04 -7.20 -15.97
N VAL A 90 8.54 -8.38 -15.62
CA VAL A 90 9.97 -8.75 -15.70
C VAL A 90 10.55 -8.69 -17.11
N GLN A 91 9.73 -8.86 -18.15
CA GLN A 91 10.13 -8.82 -19.56
C GLN A 91 10.25 -7.39 -20.10
N PHE A 92 9.65 -6.41 -19.44
CA PHE A 92 9.68 -5.02 -19.85
C PHE A 92 10.83 -4.28 -19.20
N SER A 93 11.26 -3.19 -19.85
CA SER A 93 12.20 -2.26 -19.26
C SER A 93 11.61 -1.53 -18.06
N VAL A 94 12.47 -0.86 -17.29
CA VAL A 94 12.04 0.03 -16.19
C VAL A 94 11.06 1.09 -16.69
N GLU A 95 11.40 1.78 -17.79
CA GLU A 95 10.55 2.85 -18.33
C GLU A 95 9.20 2.33 -18.81
N GLU A 96 9.16 1.17 -19.49
CA GLU A 96 7.90 0.56 -19.91
C GLU A 96 7.03 0.16 -18.73
N ASN A 97 7.62 -0.40 -17.65
CA ASN A 97 6.90 -0.67 -16.41
C ASN A 97 6.26 0.59 -15.82
N LEU A 98 7.01 1.71 -15.77
CA LEU A 98 6.48 2.97 -15.27
C LEU A 98 5.33 3.49 -16.13
N ARG A 99 5.47 3.47 -17.46
CA ARG A 99 4.42 3.88 -18.40
C ARG A 99 3.14 3.05 -18.27
N LEU A 100 3.26 1.74 -18.00
CA LEU A 100 2.10 0.87 -17.72
C LEU A 100 1.33 1.31 -16.47
N GLY A 101 2.00 1.87 -15.45
CA GLY A 101 1.32 2.45 -14.28
C GLY A 101 0.36 3.59 -14.63
N ALA A 102 0.59 4.28 -15.75
CA ALA A 102 -0.26 5.35 -16.24
C ALA A 102 -1.28 4.90 -17.32
N TYR A 103 -1.47 3.59 -17.51
CA TYR A 103 -2.28 3.04 -18.64
C TYR A 103 -3.71 3.59 -18.70
N THR A 104 -4.33 3.85 -17.56
CA THR A 104 -5.71 4.38 -17.50
C THR A 104 -5.81 5.89 -17.73
N ARG A 105 -4.68 6.60 -17.79
CA ARG A 105 -4.62 8.06 -17.93
C ARG A 105 -4.73 8.48 -19.40
N ARG A 106 -5.29 9.69 -19.62
CA ARG A 106 -5.53 10.27 -20.95
C ARG A 106 -4.76 11.58 -21.16
N ASP A 107 -3.72 11.86 -20.33
CA ASP A 107 -2.92 13.08 -20.35
C ASP A 107 -1.44 12.78 -20.67
N PRO A 108 -1.02 12.56 -21.93
CA PRO A 108 0.35 12.15 -22.29
C PRO A 108 1.43 13.10 -21.77
N ALA A 109 1.18 14.41 -21.79
CA ALA A 109 2.12 15.41 -21.28
C ALA A 109 2.30 15.28 -19.75
N GLY A 110 1.21 15.06 -19.00
CA GLY A 110 1.26 14.78 -17.57
C GLY A 110 1.99 13.48 -17.26
N VAL A 111 1.80 12.43 -18.05
CA VAL A 111 2.53 11.16 -17.90
C VAL A 111 4.03 11.35 -18.10
N ALA A 112 4.46 12.16 -19.08
CA ALA A 112 5.87 12.47 -19.29
C ALA A 112 6.49 13.23 -18.08
N GLY A 113 5.76 14.22 -17.56
CA GLY A 113 6.17 14.94 -16.35
C GLY A 113 6.28 14.04 -15.11
N ASP A 114 5.31 13.12 -14.95
CA ASP A 114 5.34 12.17 -13.83
C ASP A 114 6.46 11.15 -13.94
N LEU A 115 6.83 10.75 -15.15
CA LEU A 115 7.99 9.89 -15.36
C LEU A 115 9.27 10.56 -14.85
N GLU A 116 9.48 11.84 -15.17
CA GLU A 116 10.62 12.61 -14.65
C GLU A 116 10.55 12.79 -13.12
N ARG A 117 9.35 12.98 -12.57
CA ARG A 117 9.12 13.06 -11.13
C ARG A 117 9.47 11.73 -10.43
N MET A 118 9.06 10.58 -10.99
CA MET A 118 9.44 9.26 -10.48
C MET A 118 10.94 9.07 -10.52
N TYR A 119 11.61 9.52 -11.56
CA TYR A 119 13.08 9.50 -11.61
C TYR A 119 13.74 10.43 -10.59
N GLY A 120 13.05 11.47 -10.14
CA GLY A 120 13.48 12.31 -9.02
C GLY A 120 13.43 11.58 -7.68
N TYR A 121 12.33 10.87 -7.40
CA TYR A 121 12.19 10.04 -6.18
C TYR A 121 13.08 8.80 -6.20
N PHE A 122 13.29 8.20 -7.37
CA PHE A 122 14.01 6.94 -7.56
C PHE A 122 15.16 7.09 -8.58
N PRO A 123 16.27 7.78 -8.22
CA PRO A 123 17.35 8.06 -9.18
C PRO A 123 17.96 6.80 -9.82
N ARG A 124 18.02 5.70 -9.06
CA ARG A 124 18.52 4.40 -9.57
C ARG A 124 17.69 3.86 -10.73
N LEU A 125 16.37 4.15 -10.74
CA LEU A 125 15.50 3.75 -11.85
C LEU A 125 15.78 4.58 -13.11
N ARG A 126 16.18 5.86 -12.96
CA ARG A 126 16.61 6.70 -14.07
C ARG A 126 17.85 6.14 -14.77
N GLU A 127 18.86 5.77 -13.98
CA GLU A 127 20.11 5.20 -14.48
C GLU A 127 19.87 3.90 -15.27
N ARG A 128 18.86 3.13 -14.85
CA ARG A 128 18.50 1.81 -15.39
C ARG A 128 17.27 1.82 -16.28
N ARG A 129 16.81 2.99 -16.75
CA ARG A 129 15.50 3.14 -17.42
C ARG A 129 15.28 2.19 -18.60
N ARG A 130 16.34 1.82 -19.32
CA ARG A 130 16.31 0.90 -20.46
C ARG A 130 16.62 -0.56 -20.08
N GLN A 131 17.00 -0.81 -18.83
CA GLN A 131 17.29 -2.15 -18.34
C GLN A 131 16.01 -2.94 -18.16
N GLN A 132 16.05 -4.23 -18.46
CA GLN A 132 14.95 -5.15 -18.25
C GLN A 132 14.68 -5.34 -16.74
N ALA A 133 13.42 -5.18 -16.31
CA ALA A 133 13.06 -5.19 -14.89
C ALA A 133 13.41 -6.50 -14.17
N GLY A 134 13.36 -7.63 -14.87
CA GLY A 134 13.76 -8.93 -14.31
C GLY A 134 15.23 -9.05 -13.91
N THR A 135 16.11 -8.14 -14.40
CA THR A 135 17.53 -8.14 -14.07
C THR A 135 17.91 -7.17 -12.95
N LEU A 136 16.94 -6.45 -12.42
CA LEU A 136 17.11 -5.56 -11.27
C LEU A 136 17.29 -6.35 -9.98
N SER A 137 17.98 -5.77 -9.01
CA SER A 137 17.99 -6.29 -7.63
C SER A 137 16.60 -6.27 -7.01
N GLY A 138 16.38 -7.07 -5.96
CA GLY A 138 15.10 -7.11 -5.28
C GLY A 138 14.62 -5.74 -4.78
N GLY A 139 15.52 -4.91 -4.27
CA GLY A 139 15.19 -3.56 -3.82
C GLY A 139 14.83 -2.62 -4.97
N GLU A 140 15.55 -2.69 -6.11
CA GLU A 140 15.22 -1.90 -7.29
C GLU A 140 13.88 -2.33 -7.91
N GLN A 141 13.56 -3.62 -7.89
CA GLN A 141 12.24 -4.11 -8.32
C GLN A 141 11.12 -3.60 -7.40
N GLN A 142 11.36 -3.52 -6.09
CA GLN A 142 10.39 -2.96 -5.14
C GLN A 142 10.20 -1.45 -5.37
N MET A 143 11.29 -0.71 -5.57
CA MET A 143 11.23 0.71 -5.97
C MET A 143 10.45 0.89 -7.27
N LEU A 144 10.67 0.03 -8.26
CA LEU A 144 9.96 0.06 -9.53
C LEU A 144 8.46 -0.22 -9.36
N ALA A 145 8.08 -1.18 -8.51
CA ALA A 145 6.68 -1.49 -8.23
C ALA A 145 5.95 -0.29 -7.59
N ILE A 146 6.60 0.37 -6.61
CA ILE A 146 6.07 1.56 -5.94
C ILE A 146 5.99 2.74 -6.94
N ALA A 147 7.05 3.01 -7.68
CA ALA A 147 7.08 4.08 -8.67
C ALA A 147 6.00 3.88 -9.75
N ARG A 148 5.81 2.65 -10.23
CA ARG A 148 4.75 2.30 -11.17
C ARG A 148 3.35 2.58 -10.61
N ALA A 149 3.11 2.22 -9.34
CA ALA A 149 1.84 2.51 -8.66
C ALA A 149 1.58 4.02 -8.55
N LEU A 150 2.63 4.80 -8.29
CA LEU A 150 2.55 6.27 -8.21
C LEU A 150 2.30 6.94 -9.57
N MET A 151 2.64 6.30 -10.69
CA MET A 151 2.32 6.80 -12.04
C MET A 151 0.81 6.91 -12.31
N LEU A 152 -0.03 6.20 -11.55
CA LEU A 152 -1.49 6.35 -11.57
C LEU A 152 -1.93 7.72 -11.02
N ARG A 153 -1.10 8.44 -10.26
CA ARG A 153 -1.47 9.57 -9.38
C ARG A 153 -2.55 9.14 -8.37
N PRO A 154 -2.26 8.13 -7.55
CA PRO A 154 -3.27 7.58 -6.65
C PRO A 154 -3.64 8.57 -5.56
N ARG A 155 -4.89 8.51 -5.09
CA ARG A 155 -5.33 9.12 -3.83
C ARG A 155 -4.98 8.23 -2.63
N LEU A 156 -5.05 6.89 -2.84
CA LEU A 156 -4.75 5.87 -1.85
C LEU A 156 -3.75 4.86 -2.41
N LEU A 157 -2.62 4.71 -1.75
CA LEU A 157 -1.59 3.71 -2.05
C LEU A 157 -1.65 2.59 -1.02
N LEU A 158 -1.91 1.38 -1.47
CA LEU A 158 -1.93 0.16 -0.66
C LEU A 158 -0.61 -0.58 -0.85
N LEU A 159 0.11 -0.87 0.24
CA LEU A 159 1.42 -1.51 0.23
C LEU A 159 1.38 -2.80 1.05
N ASP A 160 1.69 -3.93 0.42
CA ASP A 160 1.75 -5.23 1.05
C ASP A 160 3.20 -5.64 1.30
N GLU A 161 3.64 -5.60 2.55
CA GLU A 161 4.97 -5.97 3.05
C GLU A 161 6.13 -5.43 2.20
N PRO A 162 6.20 -4.10 1.93
CA PRO A 162 7.19 -3.54 1.01
C PRO A 162 8.64 -3.68 1.50
N SER A 163 8.88 -4.05 2.75
CA SER A 163 10.22 -4.29 3.31
C SER A 163 10.68 -5.74 3.20
N PHE A 164 9.78 -6.68 2.85
CA PHE A 164 10.07 -8.11 2.93
C PHE A 164 11.23 -8.54 2.03
N GLY A 165 12.21 -9.25 2.62
CA GLY A 165 13.37 -9.80 1.91
C GLY A 165 14.36 -8.76 1.38
N LEU A 166 14.31 -7.52 1.88
CA LEU A 166 15.21 -6.44 1.45
C LEU A 166 16.30 -6.14 2.51
N ALA A 167 17.44 -5.64 2.02
CA ALA A 167 18.50 -5.17 2.91
C ALA A 167 18.03 -3.94 3.72
N PRO A 168 18.45 -3.79 5.00
CA PRO A 168 17.98 -2.72 5.89
C PRO A 168 18.19 -1.30 5.33
N LEU A 169 19.25 -1.08 4.57
CA LEU A 169 19.52 0.22 3.95
C LEU A 169 18.48 0.55 2.87
N VAL A 170 18.12 -0.43 2.04
CA VAL A 170 17.11 -0.28 0.98
C VAL A 170 15.72 -0.04 1.60
N VAL A 171 15.39 -0.75 2.69
CA VAL A 171 14.13 -0.53 3.42
C VAL A 171 14.04 0.91 3.91
N ARG A 172 15.11 1.43 4.56
CA ARG A 172 15.13 2.83 5.01
C ARG A 172 14.95 3.82 3.86
N GLU A 173 15.59 3.57 2.72
CA GLU A 173 15.45 4.39 1.52
C GLU A 173 14.00 4.41 1.01
N ILE A 174 13.36 3.25 0.87
CA ILE A 174 11.96 3.12 0.45
C ILE A 174 11.03 3.88 1.41
N PHE A 175 11.17 3.70 2.72
CA PHE A 175 10.32 4.35 3.71
C PHE A 175 10.53 5.88 3.73
N ALA A 176 11.75 6.35 3.51
CA ALA A 176 12.02 7.78 3.34
C ALA A 176 11.34 8.36 2.09
N ILE A 177 11.38 7.62 0.96
CA ILE A 177 10.68 8.01 -0.26
C ILE A 177 9.16 8.02 -0.07
N LEU A 178 8.58 7.02 0.58
CA LEU A 178 7.14 6.97 0.88
C LEU A 178 6.71 8.18 1.71
N ARG A 179 7.49 8.56 2.71
CA ARG A 179 7.24 9.77 3.52
C ARG A 179 7.34 11.04 2.67
N ALA A 180 8.35 11.15 1.81
CA ALA A 180 8.52 12.31 0.93
C ALA A 180 7.37 12.45 -0.07
N VAL A 181 6.93 11.35 -0.69
CA VAL A 181 5.78 11.31 -1.59
C VAL A 181 4.50 11.70 -0.87
N ASN A 182 4.24 11.13 0.32
CA ASN A 182 3.06 11.48 1.11
C ASN A 182 3.03 12.98 1.45
N GLN A 183 4.16 13.54 1.90
CA GLN A 183 4.26 14.98 2.25
C GLN A 183 4.10 15.90 1.05
N ALA A 184 4.71 15.56 -0.09
CA ALA A 184 4.70 16.40 -1.28
C ALA A 184 3.40 16.31 -2.08
N GLU A 185 2.81 15.12 -2.15
CA GLU A 185 1.69 14.81 -3.06
C GLU A 185 0.39 14.49 -2.30
N ARG A 186 0.43 14.43 -0.96
CA ARG A 186 -0.72 14.09 -0.10
C ARG A 186 -1.39 12.77 -0.46
N VAL A 187 -0.63 11.82 -0.98
CA VAL A 187 -1.11 10.46 -1.22
C VAL A 187 -1.35 9.78 0.12
N ALA A 188 -2.58 9.35 0.40
CA ALA A 188 -2.84 8.54 1.59
C ALA A 188 -2.22 7.15 1.41
N ILE A 189 -1.70 6.56 2.49
CA ILE A 189 -1.01 5.27 2.45
C ILE A 189 -1.61 4.32 3.47
N LEU A 190 -1.98 3.11 3.03
CA LEU A 190 -2.21 1.98 3.93
C LEU A 190 -1.08 0.98 3.76
N LEU A 191 -0.29 0.86 4.82
CA LEU A 191 0.86 -0.02 4.89
C LEU A 191 0.51 -1.30 5.67
N VAL A 192 0.70 -2.45 5.04
CA VAL A 192 0.71 -3.75 5.73
C VAL A 192 2.15 -4.17 5.91
N GLU A 193 2.57 -4.43 7.14
CA GLU A 193 3.94 -4.82 7.48
C GLU A 193 3.99 -5.83 8.63
N GLN A 194 5.00 -6.69 8.61
CA GLN A 194 5.34 -7.54 9.74
C GLN A 194 6.30 -6.82 10.70
N ASN A 195 7.18 -5.97 10.17
CA ASN A 195 8.08 -5.17 10.98
C ASN A 195 7.35 -3.98 11.59
N ALA A 196 6.75 -4.22 12.77
CA ALA A 196 5.96 -3.21 13.46
C ALA A 196 6.76 -1.93 13.79
N SER A 197 8.06 -2.03 14.09
CA SER A 197 8.89 -0.84 14.37
C SER A 197 8.96 0.10 13.17
N LEU A 198 9.17 -0.44 11.97
CA LEU A 198 9.23 0.36 10.75
C LEU A 198 7.86 0.94 10.39
N ALA A 199 6.81 0.12 10.49
CA ALA A 199 5.46 0.53 10.18
C ALA A 199 4.98 1.66 11.09
N LEU A 200 5.15 1.51 12.42
CA LEU A 200 4.79 2.51 13.41
C LEU A 200 5.60 3.81 13.30
N ALA A 201 6.87 3.72 12.87
CA ALA A 201 7.69 4.92 12.63
C ALA A 201 7.23 5.76 11.43
N LEU A 202 6.56 5.14 10.45
CA LEU A 202 6.03 5.84 9.28
C LEU A 202 4.60 6.34 9.49
N ALA A 203 3.74 5.51 10.11
CA ALA A 203 2.32 5.74 10.22
C ALA A 203 1.93 6.76 11.30
N GLU A 204 0.80 7.43 11.09
CA GLU A 204 0.11 8.28 12.08
C GLU A 204 -0.86 7.45 12.93
N HIS A 205 -1.56 6.50 12.31
CA HIS A 205 -2.51 5.59 12.95
C HIS A 205 -2.14 4.13 12.68
N ALA A 206 -2.40 3.27 13.65
CA ALA A 206 -2.17 1.85 13.53
C ALA A 206 -3.39 1.04 13.96
N PHE A 207 -3.61 -0.08 13.28
CA PHE A 207 -4.65 -1.05 13.55
C PHE A 207 -3.99 -2.41 13.74
N LEU A 208 -4.27 -3.08 14.86
CA LEU A 208 -3.80 -4.45 15.10
C LEU A 208 -4.90 -5.43 14.71
N LEU A 209 -4.61 -6.29 13.75
CA LEU A 209 -5.49 -7.31 13.23
C LEU A 209 -5.10 -8.68 13.77
N GLU A 210 -6.04 -9.38 14.39
CA GLU A 210 -5.89 -10.76 14.84
C GLU A 210 -7.11 -11.58 14.41
N THR A 211 -6.86 -12.69 13.74
CA THR A 211 -7.89 -13.63 13.27
C THR A 211 -9.09 -12.91 12.62
N GLY A 212 -8.80 -11.99 11.69
CA GLY A 212 -9.81 -11.24 10.93
C GLY A 212 -10.58 -10.19 11.71
N ARG A 213 -10.11 -9.76 12.89
CA ARG A 213 -10.73 -8.72 13.74
C ARG A 213 -9.70 -7.66 14.10
N ILE A 214 -10.10 -6.39 14.11
CA ILE A 214 -9.27 -5.33 14.70
C ILE A 214 -9.45 -5.40 16.22
N VAL A 215 -8.36 -5.71 16.92
CA VAL A 215 -8.33 -5.85 18.39
C VAL A 215 -7.78 -4.61 19.09
N MET A 216 -6.99 -3.79 18.39
CA MET A 216 -6.50 -2.50 18.87
C MET A 216 -6.46 -1.51 17.70
N ALA A 217 -6.73 -0.25 18.00
CA ALA A 217 -6.63 0.86 17.05
C ALA A 217 -6.29 2.15 17.79
N GLY A 218 -5.50 3.02 17.17
CA GLY A 218 -5.16 4.32 17.72
C GLY A 218 -3.94 4.96 17.07
N PRO A 219 -3.45 6.08 17.64
CA PRO A 219 -2.22 6.72 17.20
C PRO A 219 -1.04 5.75 17.22
N ALA A 220 -0.25 5.73 16.16
CA ALA A 220 0.87 4.79 16.02
C ALA A 220 1.89 4.91 17.16
N ALA A 221 2.10 6.13 17.67
CA ALA A 221 2.99 6.39 18.80
C ALA A 221 2.51 5.72 20.09
N GLU A 222 1.18 5.70 20.34
CA GLU A 222 0.59 5.06 21.53
C GLU A 222 0.68 3.54 21.42
N LEU A 223 0.34 2.97 20.26
CA LEU A 223 0.46 1.54 20.04
C LEU A 223 1.93 1.07 20.13
N GLY A 224 2.88 1.88 19.67
CA GLY A 224 4.31 1.59 19.79
C GLY A 224 4.84 1.64 21.23
N ALA A 225 4.15 2.33 22.13
CA ALA A 225 4.47 2.38 23.55
C ALA A 225 3.80 1.25 24.37
N ASP A 226 2.77 0.60 23.80
CA ASP A 226 2.02 -0.46 24.48
C ASP A 226 2.88 -1.69 24.77
N ALA A 227 2.84 -2.16 26.02
CA ALA A 227 3.69 -3.26 26.50
C ALA A 227 3.34 -4.61 25.86
N ALA A 228 2.08 -4.84 25.46
CA ALA A 228 1.67 -6.08 24.81
C ALA A 228 2.15 -6.10 23.35
N ILE A 229 2.01 -4.98 22.64
CA ILE A 229 2.54 -4.83 21.27
C ILE A 229 4.06 -4.94 21.24
N ARG A 230 4.75 -4.31 22.21
CA ARG A 230 6.21 -4.39 22.31
C ARG A 230 6.68 -5.83 22.46
N ARG A 231 6.06 -6.60 23.36
CA ARG A 231 6.41 -8.02 23.57
C ARG A 231 6.05 -8.90 22.37
N ALA A 232 4.87 -8.70 21.75
CA ALA A 232 4.39 -9.57 20.70
C ALA A 232 5.01 -9.28 19.33
N TYR A 233 5.32 -8.00 19.03
CA TYR A 233 5.67 -7.55 17.69
C TYR A 233 6.98 -6.76 17.58
N LEU A 234 7.53 -6.22 18.69
CA LEU A 234 8.77 -5.44 18.69
C LEU A 234 9.97 -6.19 19.28
N GLY A 235 9.75 -7.36 19.89
CA GLY A 235 10.84 -8.24 20.39
C GLY A 235 11.52 -7.77 21.67
N TYR A 236 10.82 -7.02 22.54
CA TYR A 236 11.32 -6.56 23.85
C TYR A 236 10.60 -7.29 24.99
#